data_35207ae91a861ec22149a0fc6c16701e
#
_entry.id   35207ae91a861ec22149a0fc6c16701e
#
_cell.length_a   1.000
_cell.length_b   1.000
_cell.length_c   1.000
_cell.angle_alpha   90.00
_cell.angle_beta   90.00
_cell.angle_gamma   90.00
#
_symmetry.space_group_name_H-M   'P 1'
#
loop_
_entity.id
_entity.type
_entity.pdbx_description
1 polymer ?
#
loop_
_entity_poly.entity_id
_entity_poly.type
_entity_poly.pdbx_seq_one_letter_code
_entity_poly.pdbx_strand_id
1 'polypeptide(L)'
;IIAFASSLDQAGPLTRSVRDSAIILEHMSGFDNLDSTSVNIDVPKFINSCSKSIKGMKIGIPKEYKINELSSEVENIWNEGIKWIQDAGADIIDVELPHTKYALPTYYIVAPAEASAN
;
A
#
# COMPACT_ATOMS: atom_id res chain seq x y z
N ILE A 1 -13.73 -11.58 -9.90
CA ILE A 1 -13.21 -11.83 -8.53
C ILE A 1 -14.38 -12.25 -7.66
N ILE A 2 -14.23 -13.36 -6.95
CA ILE A 2 -15.23 -13.79 -5.97
C ILE A 2 -14.93 -13.07 -4.66
N ALA A 3 -15.94 -12.41 -4.08
CA ALA A 3 -15.78 -11.69 -2.83
C ALA A 3 -15.53 -12.68 -1.67
N PHE A 4 -14.54 -12.37 -0.85
CA PHE A 4 -14.28 -13.05 0.42
C PHE A 4 -14.68 -12.14 1.59
N ALA A 5 -14.09 -10.97 1.66
CA ALA A 5 -14.40 -9.94 2.64
C ALA A 5 -14.47 -8.59 1.90
N SER A 6 -15.65 -8.21 1.43
CA SER A 6 -15.88 -7.11 0.48
C SER A 6 -15.27 -5.78 0.91
N SER A 7 -15.23 -5.50 2.21
CA SER A 7 -14.62 -4.26 2.75
C SER A 7 -13.09 -4.32 2.84
N LEU A 8 -12.49 -5.51 2.70
CA LEU A 8 -11.04 -5.74 2.85
C LEU A 8 -10.38 -6.22 1.55
N ASP A 9 -11.16 -6.79 0.62
CA ASP A 9 -10.65 -7.33 -0.62
C ASP A 9 -9.99 -6.23 -1.47
N GLN A 10 -8.78 -6.52 -1.96
CA GLN A 10 -8.00 -5.61 -2.79
C GLN A 10 -7.43 -6.35 -3.99
N ALA A 11 -7.81 -5.93 -5.19
CA ALA A 11 -7.21 -6.42 -6.42
C ALA A 11 -6.03 -5.54 -6.83
N GLY A 12 -4.91 -6.16 -7.20
CA GLY A 12 -3.73 -5.42 -7.63
C GLY A 12 -2.80 -6.25 -8.52
N PRO A 13 -1.96 -5.62 -9.33
CA PRO A 13 -1.01 -6.29 -10.19
C PRO A 13 0.20 -6.82 -9.42
N LEU A 14 0.69 -8.01 -9.81
CA LEU A 14 1.99 -8.55 -9.41
C LEU A 14 2.89 -8.58 -10.65
N THR A 15 3.93 -7.76 -10.67
CA THR A 15 4.78 -7.55 -11.85
C THR A 15 6.26 -7.54 -11.50
N ARG A 16 7.13 -7.51 -12.52
CA ARG A 16 8.58 -7.45 -12.34
C ARG A 16 9.11 -6.02 -12.12
N SER A 17 8.34 -5.01 -12.46
CA SER A 17 8.74 -3.61 -12.28
C SER A 17 7.56 -2.75 -11.83
N VAL A 18 7.86 -1.66 -11.13
CA VAL A 18 6.87 -0.64 -10.75
C VAL A 18 6.20 -0.04 -12.00
N ARG A 19 6.94 0.09 -13.10
CA ARG A 19 6.43 0.60 -14.37
C ARG A 19 5.34 -0.31 -14.95
N ASP A 20 5.57 -1.63 -14.93
CA ASP A 20 4.58 -2.60 -15.41
C ASP A 20 3.32 -2.59 -14.51
N SER A 21 3.51 -2.47 -13.18
CA SER A 21 2.40 -2.30 -12.25
C SER A 21 1.58 -1.05 -12.55
N ALA A 22 2.24 0.07 -12.85
CA ALA A 22 1.58 1.32 -13.20
C ALA A 22 0.73 1.19 -14.48
N ILE A 23 1.25 0.50 -15.51
CA ILE A 23 0.53 0.25 -16.76
C ILE A 23 -0.71 -0.62 -16.51
N ILE A 24 -0.55 -1.73 -15.80
CA ILE A 24 -1.67 -2.65 -15.52
C ILE A 24 -2.70 -1.95 -14.64
N LEU A 25 -2.28 -1.26 -13.59
CA LEU A 25 -3.18 -0.56 -12.68
C LEU A 25 -3.98 0.53 -13.40
N GLU A 26 -3.37 1.26 -14.34
CA GLU A 26 -4.06 2.26 -15.15
C GLU A 26 -5.19 1.65 -16.00
N HIS A 27 -5.01 0.41 -16.49
CA HIS A 27 -6.01 -0.29 -17.27
C HIS A 27 -7.06 -1.03 -16.43
N MET A 28 -6.71 -1.40 -15.19
CA MET A 28 -7.64 -2.04 -14.25
C MET A 28 -8.55 -1.04 -13.56
N SER A 29 -8.09 0.19 -13.37
CA SER A 29 -8.83 1.25 -12.69
C SER A 29 -9.87 1.87 -13.60
N GLY A 30 -10.96 2.35 -13.03
CA GLY A 30 -12.00 3.07 -13.76
C GLY A 30 -13.31 3.07 -13.00
N PHE A 31 -14.25 3.87 -13.50
CA PHE A 31 -15.58 3.93 -12.92
C PHE A 31 -16.43 2.75 -13.41
N ASP A 32 -17.06 2.07 -12.47
CA ASP A 32 -18.08 1.06 -12.71
C ASP A 32 -19.44 1.58 -12.20
N ASN A 33 -20.39 1.78 -13.09
CA ASN A 33 -21.73 2.27 -12.76
C ASN A 33 -22.61 1.22 -12.06
N LEU A 34 -22.18 -0.03 -12.01
CA LEU A 34 -22.86 -1.12 -11.30
C LEU A 34 -22.34 -1.29 -9.87
N ASP A 35 -21.24 -0.65 -9.53
CA ASP A 35 -20.66 -0.64 -8.18
C ASP A 35 -20.88 0.71 -7.50
N SER A 36 -21.74 0.73 -6.49
CA SER A 36 -22.08 1.94 -5.74
C SER A 36 -20.87 2.53 -4.94
N THR A 37 -19.81 1.76 -4.76
CA THR A 37 -18.56 2.20 -4.09
C THR A 37 -17.56 2.78 -5.08
N SER A 38 -17.77 2.60 -6.38
CA SER A 38 -16.90 3.12 -7.43
C SER A 38 -17.08 4.65 -7.57
N VAL A 39 -15.97 5.37 -7.59
CA VAL A 39 -15.96 6.84 -7.70
C VAL A 39 -15.82 7.25 -9.16
N ASN A 40 -16.71 8.12 -9.63
CA ASN A 40 -16.67 8.63 -11.01
C ASN A 40 -15.61 9.76 -11.13
N ILE A 41 -14.35 9.36 -11.27
CA ILE A 41 -13.21 10.25 -11.51
C ILE A 41 -12.34 9.70 -12.64
N ASP A 42 -11.62 10.60 -13.32
CA ASP A 42 -10.66 10.20 -14.33
C ASP A 42 -9.52 9.38 -13.73
N VAL A 43 -9.14 8.29 -14.42
CA VAL A 43 -8.00 7.48 -14.01
C VAL A 43 -6.71 8.24 -14.28
N PRO A 44 -5.88 8.51 -13.26
CA PRO A 44 -4.60 9.17 -13.45
C PRO A 44 -3.66 8.35 -14.34
N LYS A 45 -2.79 9.03 -15.09
CA LYS A 45 -1.71 8.39 -15.85
C LYS A 45 -0.57 7.99 -14.90
N PHE A 46 -0.71 6.84 -14.22
CA PHE A 46 0.25 6.36 -13.21
C PHE A 46 1.66 6.21 -13.76
N ILE A 47 1.80 5.81 -15.04
CA ILE A 47 3.08 5.67 -15.72
C ILE A 47 3.91 6.97 -15.68
N ASN A 48 3.25 8.12 -15.75
CA ASN A 48 3.91 9.44 -15.72
C ASN A 48 4.51 9.76 -14.35
N SER A 49 4.07 9.06 -13.30
CA SER A 49 4.60 9.25 -11.94
C SER A 49 5.85 8.42 -11.67
N CYS A 50 6.11 7.36 -12.45
CA CYS A 50 7.26 6.49 -12.26
C CYS A 50 8.62 7.18 -12.48
N SER A 51 8.65 8.32 -13.17
CA SER A 51 9.87 9.09 -13.44
C SER A 51 9.93 10.42 -12.67
N LYS A 52 8.96 10.70 -11.81
CA LYS A 52 8.96 11.94 -11.03
C LYS A 52 9.97 11.86 -9.89
N SER A 53 10.62 12.99 -9.60
CA SER A 53 11.46 13.13 -8.42
C SER A 53 10.61 13.09 -7.15
N ILE A 54 11.14 12.43 -6.11
CA ILE A 54 10.58 12.44 -4.76
C ILE A 54 11.24 13.49 -3.85
N LYS A 55 12.11 14.33 -4.41
CA LYS A 55 12.82 15.37 -3.65
C LYS A 55 11.84 16.29 -2.91
N GLY A 56 12.06 16.43 -1.61
CA GLY A 56 11.22 17.24 -0.73
C GLY A 56 9.90 16.58 -0.31
N MET A 57 9.65 15.34 -0.72
CA MET A 57 8.53 14.55 -0.18
C MET A 57 8.84 14.14 1.27
N LYS A 58 7.83 14.21 2.12
CA LYS A 58 7.91 13.69 3.50
C LYS A 58 7.47 12.23 3.52
N ILE A 59 8.36 11.35 3.95
CA ILE A 59 8.10 9.90 4.07
C ILE A 59 8.07 9.52 5.55
N GLY A 60 6.91 9.11 6.03
CA GLY A 60 6.74 8.68 7.42
C GLY A 60 7.22 7.26 7.66
N ILE A 61 8.02 7.06 8.70
CA ILE A 61 8.43 5.74 9.18
C ILE A 61 7.71 5.46 10.50
N PRO A 62 6.71 4.56 10.52
CA PRO A 62 5.99 4.23 11.74
C PRO A 62 6.88 3.52 12.76
N LYS A 63 6.85 3.99 14.00
CA LYS A 63 7.58 3.36 15.11
C LYS A 63 7.16 1.91 15.33
N GLU A 64 5.87 1.63 15.12
CA GLU A 64 5.25 0.32 15.30
C GLU A 64 5.73 -0.72 14.28
N TYR A 65 6.38 -0.30 13.19
CA TYR A 65 6.93 -1.20 12.17
C TYR A 65 8.35 -1.67 12.51
N LYS A 66 9.00 -1.06 13.52
CA LYS A 66 10.23 -1.59 14.12
C LYS A 66 9.86 -2.69 15.10
N ILE A 67 9.86 -3.93 14.62
CA ILE A 67 9.60 -5.11 15.45
C ILE A 67 10.95 -5.57 16.01
N ASN A 68 11.07 -5.71 17.33
CA ASN A 68 12.29 -6.14 18.03
C ASN A 68 12.76 -7.57 17.67
N GLU A 69 11.96 -8.31 16.89
CA GLU A 69 12.18 -9.71 16.50
C GLU A 69 12.66 -9.84 15.03
N LEU A 70 12.92 -8.74 14.33
CA LEU A 70 13.46 -8.78 12.98
C LEU A 70 14.89 -9.35 12.99
N SER A 71 15.20 -10.23 12.04
CA SER A 71 16.59 -10.66 11.84
C SER A 71 17.43 -9.45 11.41
N SER A 72 18.71 -9.48 11.78
CA SER A 72 19.66 -8.43 11.41
C SER A 72 19.75 -8.21 9.89
N GLU A 73 19.53 -9.25 9.09
CA GLU A 73 19.49 -9.17 7.64
C GLU A 73 18.31 -8.31 7.15
N VAL A 74 17.10 -8.54 7.70
CA VAL A 74 15.90 -7.74 7.35
C VAL A 74 16.06 -6.30 7.84
N GLU A 75 16.60 -6.09 9.03
CA GLU A 75 16.86 -4.75 9.55
C GLU A 75 17.85 -3.97 8.66
N ASN A 76 18.90 -4.62 8.18
CA ASN A 76 19.86 -4.01 7.27
C ASN A 76 19.20 -3.60 5.95
N ILE A 77 18.39 -4.47 5.34
CA ILE A 77 17.64 -4.17 4.11
C ILE A 77 16.68 -2.99 4.33
N TRP A 78 15.99 -2.97 5.48
CA TRP A 78 15.10 -1.86 5.84
C TRP A 78 15.85 -0.53 5.93
N ASN A 79 16.98 -0.51 6.64
CA ASN A 79 17.81 0.68 6.78
C ASN A 79 18.41 1.14 5.45
N GLU A 80 18.80 0.21 4.59
CA GLU A 80 19.28 0.50 3.24
C GLU A 80 18.16 1.13 2.38
N GLY A 81 16.93 0.62 2.45
CA GLY A 81 15.78 1.18 1.78
C GLY A 81 15.49 2.63 2.22
N ILE A 82 15.56 2.91 3.52
CA ILE A 82 15.43 4.27 4.06
C ILE A 82 16.51 5.18 3.48
N LYS A 83 17.76 4.70 3.43
CA LYS A 83 18.86 5.46 2.86
C LYS A 83 18.64 5.79 1.38
N TRP A 84 18.17 4.85 0.57
CA TRP A 84 17.85 5.11 -0.85
C TRP A 84 16.81 6.23 -1.01
N ILE A 85 15.79 6.25 -0.15
CA ILE A 85 14.76 7.29 -0.16
C ILE A 85 15.35 8.65 0.20
N GLN A 86 16.22 8.72 1.21
CA GLN A 86 16.93 9.94 1.59
C GLN A 86 17.89 10.43 0.49
N ASP A 87 18.66 9.51 -0.11
CA ASP A 87 19.58 9.81 -1.22
C ASP A 87 18.83 10.34 -2.46
N ALA A 88 17.57 9.91 -2.64
CA ALA A 88 16.67 10.46 -3.66
C ALA A 88 16.07 11.84 -3.30
N GLY A 89 16.40 12.37 -2.12
CA GLY A 89 16.06 13.72 -1.68
C GLY A 89 14.73 13.86 -0.94
N ALA A 90 14.15 12.76 -0.47
CA ALA A 90 12.98 12.83 0.40
C ALA A 90 13.37 13.05 1.87
N ASP A 91 12.48 13.67 2.64
CA ASP A 91 12.63 13.88 4.08
C ASP A 91 12.00 12.71 4.84
N ILE A 92 12.78 12.02 5.66
CA ILE A 92 12.27 10.98 6.55
C ILE A 92 11.78 11.61 7.85
N ILE A 93 10.56 11.26 8.23
CA ILE A 93 9.95 11.70 9.49
C ILE A 93 9.45 10.51 10.30
N ASP A 94 9.63 10.56 11.62
CA ASP A 94 9.02 9.58 12.52
C ASP A 94 7.52 9.85 12.63
N VAL A 95 6.72 8.79 12.51
CA VAL A 95 5.27 8.83 12.70
C VAL A 95 4.82 7.73 13.66
N GLU A 96 3.62 7.86 14.18
CA GLU A 96 3.02 6.87 15.08
C GLU A 96 1.70 6.37 14.48
N LEU A 97 1.50 5.06 14.54
CA LEU A 97 0.26 4.38 14.16
C LEU A 97 -0.27 3.58 15.37
N PRO A 98 -0.79 4.27 16.41
CA PRO A 98 -1.08 3.65 17.72
C PRO A 98 -2.13 2.53 17.66
N HIS A 99 -2.91 2.46 16.60
CA HIS A 99 -3.94 1.43 16.39
C HIS A 99 -3.43 0.18 15.66
N THR A 100 -2.18 0.14 15.21
CA THR A 100 -1.58 -1.01 14.51
C THR A 100 -1.74 -2.32 15.28
N LYS A 101 -1.66 -2.28 16.60
CA LYS A 101 -1.87 -3.45 17.48
C LYS A 101 -3.26 -4.09 17.36
N TYR A 102 -4.23 -3.37 16.86
CA TYR A 102 -5.60 -3.88 16.67
C TYR A 102 -5.86 -4.39 15.24
N ALA A 103 -4.94 -4.17 14.30
CA ALA A 103 -5.15 -4.51 12.88
C ALA A 103 -5.45 -5.99 12.69
N LEU A 104 -4.59 -6.85 13.23
CA LEU A 104 -4.75 -8.31 13.09
C LEU A 104 -5.99 -8.86 13.81
N PRO A 105 -6.28 -8.49 15.08
CA PRO A 105 -7.55 -8.87 15.71
C PRO A 105 -8.78 -8.40 14.94
N THR A 106 -8.78 -7.18 14.42
CA THR A 106 -9.89 -6.64 13.62
C THR A 106 -10.08 -7.45 12.34
N TYR A 107 -9.00 -7.79 11.63
CA TYR A 107 -9.06 -8.65 10.45
C TYR A 107 -9.73 -9.99 10.76
N TYR A 108 -9.34 -10.66 11.83
CA TYR A 108 -9.93 -11.96 12.21
C TYR A 108 -11.39 -11.90 12.62
N ILE A 109 -11.91 -10.72 12.95
CA ILE A 109 -13.35 -10.53 13.23
C ILE A 109 -14.10 -10.20 11.94
N VAL A 110 -13.61 -9.21 11.19
CA VAL A 110 -14.32 -8.66 10.02
C VAL A 110 -14.33 -9.65 8.86
N ALA A 111 -13.16 -10.23 8.52
CA ALA A 111 -13.05 -11.10 7.35
C ALA A 111 -13.95 -12.36 7.45
N PRO A 112 -13.98 -13.13 8.56
CA PRO A 112 -14.90 -14.26 8.69
C PRO A 112 -16.36 -13.83 8.73
N ALA A 113 -16.69 -12.69 9.34
CA ALA A 113 -18.07 -12.20 9.40
C ALA A 113 -18.59 -11.88 8.00
N GLU A 114 -17.82 -11.17 7.19
CA GLU A 114 -18.20 -10.85 5.81
C GLU A 114 -18.21 -12.10 4.92
N ALA A 115 -17.20 -12.97 5.03
CA ALA A 115 -17.18 -14.23 4.28
C ALA A 115 -18.37 -15.14 4.57
N SER A 116 -18.91 -15.11 5.78
CA SER A 116 -20.10 -15.87 6.14
C SER A 116 -21.42 -15.22 5.67
N ALA A 117 -21.37 -13.93 5.33
CA ALA A 117 -22.52 -13.17 4.82
C ALA A 117 -22.59 -13.17 3.28
N ASN A 118 -21.50 -13.49 2.59
CA ASN A 118 -21.44 -13.65 1.15
C ASN A 118 -21.86 -15.07 0.75
#